data_28233f15f79b95dcf5bbdaf34816a7c7
#
_entry.id   28233f15f79b95dcf5bbdaf34816a7c7
#
_cell.length_a   1.000
_cell.length_b   1.000
_cell.length_c   1.000
_cell.angle_alpha   90.00
_cell.angle_beta   90.00
_cell.angle_gamma   90.00
#
_symmetry.space_group_name_H-M   'P 1'
#
loop_
_entity.id
_entity.type
_entity.pdbx_description
1 polymer ?
#
loop_
_entity_poly.entity_id
_entity_poly.type
_entity_poly.pdbx_seq_one_letter_code
_entity_poly.pdbx_strand_id
1 'polypeptide(L)'
;MIRKHFAGFAASALALAVSAQAFAGTVTTDGADLVIKTKGGLEVATTDKEFSFKLGGRLQADYSQFDGFYTEDGGSQDAAYFRRAFLELSGTAYKDWKYLFSYDFAHNAGSSDDGYFDEASITYTGFNPVAIRFGRFDPIFGLEKATSSKWVTAPERNSVYDLMEWVNGHQNGMGIEVAATAGDSLFGAVTLSSKDNGDDNGQSTKQLNLRGVFAPLHEAGNVLHLGLNFAQRNADDDGYDARFRSRMGMRGVDTEGGTEANSGNRGVFGGYNGSDAGDWDKDTAWGAELAWATGPLSLQGEYMKRTLEADNAAEDVEADGFYVQAAYTLTGEARGYKLGKFDGIKPENKQTGAWEVFYRYDDFTVEDDNGVGAVAGVVDYGTGLREVGDVDGKVHNLGVNWYVNEAVKLSATYVKAKTDGISNYEGDDDGDGFVVRGQYVF
;
A
#
# COMPACT_ATOMS: atom_id res chain seq x y z
N MET A 1 -18.68 -26.51 -1.84
CA MET A 1 -18.10 -27.56 -0.97
C MET A 1 -16.76 -27.17 -0.36
N ILE A 2 -15.97 -26.34 -1.01
CA ILE A 2 -14.65 -25.80 -0.53
C ILE A 2 -14.80 -24.90 0.70
N ARG A 3 -15.87 -24.11 0.82
CA ARG A 3 -16.12 -23.18 1.96
C ARG A 3 -16.15 -23.86 3.35
N LYS A 4 -16.61 -25.10 3.44
CA LYS A 4 -16.71 -25.83 4.74
C LYS A 4 -15.38 -26.39 5.24
N HIS A 5 -14.44 -26.66 4.34
CA HIS A 5 -13.13 -27.19 4.72
C HIS A 5 -12.15 -26.11 5.13
N PHE A 6 -12.27 -24.89 4.57
CA PHE A 6 -11.43 -23.73 4.94
C PHE A 6 -11.76 -23.21 6.35
N ALA A 7 -13.05 -23.16 6.72
CA ALA A 7 -13.47 -22.79 8.07
C ALA A 7 -12.97 -23.79 9.12
N GLY A 8 -12.93 -25.09 8.80
CA GLY A 8 -12.38 -26.13 9.66
C GLY A 8 -10.87 -26.01 9.87
N PHE A 9 -10.12 -25.64 8.83
CA PHE A 9 -8.67 -25.47 8.89
C PHE A 9 -8.28 -24.21 9.68
N ALA A 10 -8.98 -23.08 9.47
CA ALA A 10 -8.78 -21.86 10.23
C ALA A 10 -9.13 -22.03 11.72
N ALA A 11 -10.21 -22.74 12.04
CA ALA A 11 -10.59 -23.08 13.42
C ALA A 11 -9.57 -24.01 14.09
N SER A 12 -9.01 -24.97 13.37
CA SER A 12 -7.99 -25.89 13.87
C SER A 12 -6.65 -25.17 14.10
N ALA A 13 -6.26 -24.25 13.22
CA ALA A 13 -5.05 -23.43 13.37
C ALA A 13 -5.19 -22.43 14.54
N LEU A 14 -6.39 -21.85 14.73
CA LEU A 14 -6.68 -20.99 15.88
C LEU A 14 -6.67 -21.76 17.19
N ALA A 15 -7.23 -22.97 17.22
CA ALA A 15 -7.21 -23.85 18.39
C ALA A 15 -5.79 -24.29 18.78
N LEU A 16 -4.92 -24.54 17.78
CA LEU A 16 -3.49 -24.82 18.02
C LEU A 16 -2.76 -23.58 18.53
N ALA A 17 -3.07 -22.38 18.04
CA ALA A 17 -2.46 -21.13 18.50
C ALA A 17 -2.85 -20.77 19.94
N VAL A 18 -4.09 -21.05 20.36
CA VAL A 18 -4.57 -20.82 21.74
C VAL A 18 -3.98 -21.85 22.73
N SER A 19 -3.73 -23.07 22.29
CA SER A 19 -3.10 -24.11 23.14
C SER A 19 -1.57 -23.97 23.26
N ALA A 20 -0.93 -23.16 22.39
CA ALA A 20 0.53 -23.00 22.32
C ALA A 20 1.08 -21.89 23.25
N GLN A 21 0.30 -21.36 24.18
CA GLN A 21 0.76 -20.29 25.09
C GLN A 21 1.90 -20.69 26.07
N ALA A 22 2.40 -21.91 26.01
CA ALA A 22 3.29 -22.39 27.08
C ALA A 22 4.68 -22.88 26.66
N PHE A 23 4.98 -23.22 25.41
CA PHE A 23 6.25 -23.89 25.13
C PHE A 23 6.91 -23.45 23.81
N ALA A 24 8.04 -22.75 23.93
CA ALA A 24 9.10 -22.93 22.96
C ALA A 24 9.77 -24.28 23.27
N GLY A 25 9.36 -25.30 22.57
CA GLY A 25 9.86 -26.67 22.77
C GLY A 25 10.35 -27.24 21.44
N THR A 26 11.35 -28.10 21.52
CA THR A 26 11.75 -28.95 20.39
C THR A 26 10.86 -30.18 20.42
N VAL A 27 10.15 -30.44 19.31
CA VAL A 27 9.38 -31.69 19.13
C VAL A 27 10.18 -32.58 18.20
N THR A 28 10.61 -33.73 18.68
CA THR A 28 11.30 -34.72 17.85
C THR A 28 10.27 -35.57 17.13
N THR A 29 10.28 -35.54 15.79
CA THR A 29 9.51 -36.46 14.95
C THR A 29 10.47 -37.39 14.19
N ASP A 30 9.96 -38.51 13.66
CA ASP A 30 10.77 -39.41 12.83
C ASP A 30 11.41 -38.68 11.63
N GLY A 31 12.62 -38.12 11.81
CA GLY A 31 13.45 -37.58 10.77
C GLY A 31 13.85 -36.10 10.83
N ALA A 32 13.20 -35.26 11.66
CA ALA A 32 13.65 -33.87 11.81
C ALA A 32 13.22 -33.28 13.17
N ASP A 33 14.13 -32.59 13.83
CA ASP A 33 13.83 -31.75 14.98
C ASP A 33 13.13 -30.48 14.53
N LEU A 34 12.02 -30.12 15.20
CA LEU A 34 11.23 -28.92 14.89
C LEU A 34 11.41 -27.84 15.97
N VAL A 35 11.53 -26.60 15.53
CA VAL A 35 11.50 -25.41 16.39
C VAL A 35 10.17 -24.72 16.18
N ILE A 36 9.42 -24.51 17.28
CA ILE A 36 8.14 -23.80 17.26
C ILE A 36 8.33 -22.45 17.96
N LYS A 37 7.91 -21.37 17.30
CA LYS A 37 7.90 -20.01 17.83
C LYS A 37 6.49 -19.44 17.71
N THR A 38 6.06 -18.69 18.74
CA THR A 38 4.74 -18.07 18.80
C THR A 38 4.78 -16.55 18.85
N LYS A 39 5.98 -15.95 18.95
CA LYS A 39 6.13 -14.50 18.94
C LYS A 39 6.02 -13.97 17.51
N GLY A 40 5.01 -13.12 17.24
CA GLY A 40 4.76 -12.56 15.91
C GLY A 40 4.15 -13.56 14.92
N GLY A 41 3.23 -14.40 15.40
CA GLY A 41 2.56 -15.48 14.67
C GLY A 41 3.09 -16.86 15.04
N LEU A 42 2.50 -17.89 14.45
CA LEU A 42 2.93 -19.27 14.61
C LEU A 42 3.97 -19.61 13.55
N GLU A 43 5.20 -19.88 13.96
CA GLU A 43 6.27 -20.34 13.08
C GLU A 43 6.69 -21.75 13.51
N VAL A 44 6.74 -22.69 12.57
CA VAL A 44 7.31 -24.03 12.71
C VAL A 44 8.42 -24.16 11.68
N ALA A 45 9.61 -24.54 12.12
CA ALA A 45 10.76 -24.69 11.23
C ALA A 45 11.58 -25.93 11.61
N THR A 46 12.20 -26.56 10.62
CA THR A 46 13.23 -27.58 10.86
C THR A 46 14.51 -26.93 11.41
N THR A 47 15.27 -27.67 12.22
CA THR A 47 16.51 -27.15 12.83
C THR A 47 17.57 -26.80 11.80
N ASP A 48 17.62 -27.49 10.66
CA ASP A 48 18.48 -27.21 9.52
C ASP A 48 18.00 -26.02 8.66
N LYS A 49 16.79 -25.49 8.96
CA LYS A 49 16.14 -24.39 8.23
C LYS A 49 15.83 -24.68 6.76
N GLU A 50 15.81 -25.93 6.36
CA GLU A 50 15.41 -26.31 5.01
C GLU A 50 13.91 -26.11 4.77
N PHE A 51 13.11 -26.32 5.83
CA PHE A 51 11.67 -26.14 5.77
C PHE A 51 11.18 -25.25 6.91
N SER A 52 10.28 -24.33 6.58
CA SER A 52 9.56 -23.54 7.58
C SER A 52 8.15 -23.22 7.08
N PHE A 53 7.28 -23.03 8.05
CA PHE A 53 5.91 -22.59 7.86
C PHE A 53 5.63 -21.49 8.89
N LYS A 54 5.10 -20.38 8.45
CA LYS A 54 4.69 -19.28 9.32
C LYS A 54 3.26 -18.87 8.99
N LEU A 55 2.41 -18.87 9.99
CA LEU A 55 1.08 -18.26 9.96
C LEU A 55 1.14 -16.94 10.71
N GLY A 56 0.78 -15.87 10.03
CA GLY A 56 0.74 -14.52 10.58
C GLY A 56 -0.39 -13.74 9.96
N GLY A 57 -0.49 -12.47 10.30
CA GLY A 57 -1.51 -11.61 9.74
C GLY A 57 -1.55 -10.23 10.37
N ARG A 58 -2.59 -9.48 10.03
CA ARG A 58 -2.87 -8.18 10.64
C ARG A 58 -4.35 -7.86 10.59
N LEU A 59 -4.81 -7.17 11.61
CA LEU A 59 -6.10 -6.51 11.64
C LEU A 59 -5.86 -5.00 11.78
N GLN A 60 -6.56 -4.22 10.98
CA GLN A 60 -6.60 -2.76 11.07
C GLN A 60 -8.08 -2.35 11.05
N ALA A 61 -8.55 -1.78 12.16
CA ALA A 61 -9.89 -1.26 12.30
C ALA A 61 -9.83 0.25 12.46
N ASP A 62 -10.61 0.96 11.67
CA ASP A 62 -10.64 2.41 11.62
C ASP A 62 -12.01 2.92 12.05
N TYR A 63 -11.98 4.07 12.72
CA TYR A 63 -13.07 4.99 12.82
C TYR A 63 -12.64 6.32 12.21
N SER A 64 -13.42 6.84 11.27
CA SER A 64 -13.16 8.09 10.57
C SER A 64 -14.34 9.02 10.72
N GLN A 65 -14.07 10.31 10.90
CA GLN A 65 -15.04 11.40 10.81
C GLN A 65 -14.50 12.42 9.82
N PHE A 66 -15.36 12.97 8.96
CA PHE A 66 -14.94 13.83 7.86
C PHE A 66 -16.11 14.75 7.43
N ASP A 67 -15.76 15.87 6.77
CA ASP A 67 -16.71 16.85 6.25
C ASP A 67 -16.15 17.59 5.01
N GLY A 68 -16.89 18.60 4.56
CA GLY A 68 -16.52 19.46 3.44
C GLY A 68 -16.34 18.67 2.15
N PHE A 69 -15.22 18.87 1.48
CA PHE A 69 -14.88 18.20 0.22
C PHE A 69 -15.04 16.66 0.26
N TYR A 70 -14.94 16.04 1.41
CA TYR A 70 -15.06 14.58 1.55
C TYR A 70 -16.48 14.05 1.46
N THR A 71 -17.48 14.92 1.45
CA THR A 71 -18.90 14.54 1.37
C THR A 71 -19.59 15.29 0.25
N GLU A 72 -20.65 14.70 -0.30
CA GLU A 72 -21.39 15.26 -1.41
C GLU A 72 -22.02 16.60 -1.07
N ASP A 73 -22.57 16.70 0.14
CA ASP A 73 -23.32 17.85 0.68
C ASP A 73 -22.53 18.73 1.66
N GLY A 74 -21.22 18.50 1.81
CA GLY A 74 -20.35 19.21 2.76
C GLY A 74 -20.62 18.89 4.22
N GLY A 75 -21.63 18.10 4.54
CA GLY A 75 -22.03 17.77 5.89
C GLY A 75 -21.07 16.80 6.58
N SER A 76 -21.06 16.81 7.91
CA SER A 76 -20.22 15.89 8.69
C SER A 76 -20.77 14.47 8.64
N GLN A 77 -19.92 13.52 8.30
CA GLN A 77 -20.20 12.09 8.24
C GLN A 77 -19.16 11.29 9.01
N ASP A 78 -19.44 10.01 9.28
CA ASP A 78 -18.51 9.11 9.93
C ASP A 78 -18.63 7.68 9.42
N ALA A 79 -17.56 6.91 9.59
CA ALA A 79 -17.50 5.50 9.22
C ALA A 79 -16.65 4.68 10.19
N ALA A 80 -17.08 3.45 10.45
CA ALA A 80 -16.31 2.46 11.19
C ALA A 80 -16.19 1.17 10.36
N TYR A 81 -14.97 0.73 10.08
CA TYR A 81 -14.71 -0.36 9.15
C TYR A 81 -13.39 -1.07 9.43
N PHE A 82 -13.26 -2.30 8.92
CA PHE A 82 -11.96 -2.96 8.83
C PHE A 82 -11.22 -2.47 7.60
N ARG A 83 -10.15 -1.69 7.83
CA ARG A 83 -9.29 -1.25 6.75
C ARG A 83 -8.52 -2.40 6.12
N ARG A 84 -8.10 -3.38 6.94
CA ARG A 84 -7.43 -4.61 6.53
C ARG A 84 -7.68 -5.74 7.52
N ALA A 85 -7.92 -6.92 7.00
CA ALA A 85 -8.04 -8.16 7.78
C ALA A 85 -7.25 -9.28 7.06
N PHE A 86 -5.92 -9.25 7.20
CA PHE A 86 -5.03 -10.16 6.48
C PHE A 86 -4.75 -11.44 7.23
N LEU A 87 -4.75 -12.54 6.49
CA LEU A 87 -4.10 -13.78 6.87
C LEU A 87 -2.94 -14.04 5.91
N GLU A 88 -1.75 -14.24 6.47
CA GLU A 88 -0.51 -14.44 5.74
C GLU A 88 0.05 -15.84 6.04
N LEU A 89 0.29 -16.63 5.00
CA LEU A 89 0.97 -17.91 5.07
C LEU A 89 2.29 -17.80 4.32
N SER A 90 3.41 -17.99 5.02
CA SER A 90 4.73 -17.90 4.41
C SER A 90 5.66 -18.98 4.93
N GLY A 91 6.76 -19.20 4.22
CA GLY A 91 7.74 -20.16 4.67
C GLY A 91 8.86 -20.39 3.67
N THR A 92 9.62 -21.45 3.96
CA THR A 92 10.74 -21.90 3.15
C THR A 92 10.55 -23.37 2.83
N ALA A 93 10.93 -23.79 1.64
CA ALA A 93 11.02 -25.17 1.23
C ALA A 93 12.38 -25.40 0.55
N TYR A 94 13.05 -26.52 0.85
CA TYR A 94 14.35 -26.86 0.29
C TYR A 94 15.36 -25.73 0.41
N LYS A 95 15.35 -25.02 1.58
CA LYS A 95 16.29 -23.95 1.96
C LYS A 95 16.19 -22.67 1.10
N ASP A 96 16.13 -22.79 -0.22
CA ASP A 96 16.26 -21.67 -1.15
C ASP A 96 14.94 -21.21 -1.76
N TRP A 97 13.85 -21.95 -1.60
CA TRP A 97 12.53 -21.60 -2.10
C TRP A 97 11.67 -21.00 -0.99
N LYS A 98 11.32 -19.74 -1.10
CA LYS A 98 10.41 -19.04 -0.20
C LYS A 98 9.04 -18.92 -0.87
N TYR A 99 7.99 -19.06 -0.08
CA TYR A 99 6.61 -18.86 -0.55
C TYR A 99 5.87 -17.91 0.37
N LEU A 100 4.93 -17.17 -0.24
CA LEU A 100 4.03 -16.26 0.47
C LEU A 100 2.64 -16.34 -0.17
N PHE A 101 1.63 -16.52 0.71
CA PHE A 101 0.22 -16.33 0.39
C PHE A 101 -0.36 -15.33 1.36
N SER A 102 -1.02 -14.31 0.86
CA SER A 102 -1.67 -13.27 1.64
C SER A 102 -3.08 -13.05 1.10
N TYR A 103 -4.06 -13.10 1.99
CA TYR A 103 -5.47 -12.89 1.67
C TYR A 103 -6.05 -11.82 2.58
N ASP A 104 -6.71 -10.82 1.99
CA ASP A 104 -7.42 -9.76 2.71
C ASP A 104 -8.93 -10.07 2.74
N PHE A 105 -9.46 -10.36 3.93
CA PHE A 105 -10.88 -10.62 4.15
C PHE A 105 -11.71 -9.33 4.19
N ALA A 106 -11.08 -8.17 4.41
CA ALA A 106 -11.75 -6.89 4.50
C ALA A 106 -11.89 -6.19 3.14
N HIS A 107 -11.45 -6.83 2.06
CA HIS A 107 -11.43 -6.25 0.71
C HIS A 107 -10.89 -4.80 0.72
N ASN A 108 -9.87 -4.56 1.58
CA ASN A 108 -9.22 -3.26 1.72
C ASN A 108 -10.12 -2.12 2.22
N ALA A 109 -11.36 -2.39 2.65
CA ALA A 109 -12.23 -1.42 3.30
C ALA A 109 -13.60 -1.96 3.78
N GLY A 110 -13.74 -3.27 3.90
CA GLY A 110 -14.82 -3.86 4.70
C GLY A 110 -16.22 -3.91 4.12
N SER A 111 -16.46 -3.42 2.93
CA SER A 111 -17.81 -3.34 2.34
C SER A 111 -18.17 -4.50 1.40
N SER A 112 -17.22 -5.33 1.02
CA SER A 112 -17.46 -6.45 0.12
C SER A 112 -17.44 -7.77 0.87
N ASP A 113 -18.38 -8.64 0.56
CA ASP A 113 -18.43 -10.03 1.05
C ASP A 113 -17.30 -10.91 0.48
N ASP A 114 -16.59 -10.41 -0.52
CA ASP A 114 -15.55 -11.13 -1.24
C ASP A 114 -14.17 -10.53 -0.94
N GLY A 115 -13.40 -11.21 -0.10
CA GLY A 115 -11.97 -10.92 0.06
C GLY A 115 -11.18 -11.25 -1.21
N TYR A 116 -9.91 -10.82 -1.27
CA TYR A 116 -9.05 -11.08 -2.43
C TYR A 116 -7.64 -11.55 -2.04
N PHE A 117 -6.98 -12.20 -2.99
CA PHE A 117 -5.56 -12.51 -2.86
C PHE A 117 -4.73 -11.25 -3.06
N ASP A 118 -4.04 -10.82 -1.98
CA ASP A 118 -3.08 -9.71 -2.02
C ASP A 118 -1.76 -10.17 -2.68
N GLU A 119 -1.20 -11.30 -2.21
CA GLU A 119 -0.02 -11.91 -2.81
C GLU A 119 -0.14 -13.44 -2.85
N ALA A 120 0.35 -14.04 -3.93
CA ALA A 120 0.57 -15.46 -4.09
C ALA A 120 1.83 -15.68 -4.90
N SER A 121 2.98 -15.82 -4.22
CA SER A 121 4.29 -15.82 -4.86
C SER A 121 5.22 -16.89 -4.34
N ILE A 122 6.20 -17.25 -5.20
CA ILE A 122 7.33 -18.11 -4.87
C ILE A 122 8.62 -17.37 -5.26
N THR A 123 9.61 -17.37 -4.35
CA THR A 123 10.89 -16.71 -4.54
C THR A 123 12.02 -17.69 -4.41
N TYR A 124 12.86 -17.79 -5.42
CA TYR A 124 14.12 -18.55 -5.38
C TYR A 124 15.27 -17.63 -4.94
N THR A 125 16.02 -18.04 -3.93
CA THR A 125 17.13 -17.27 -3.33
C THR A 125 18.49 -17.97 -3.43
N GLY A 126 18.58 -19.09 -4.15
CA GLY A 126 19.83 -19.88 -4.29
C GLY A 126 20.93 -19.20 -5.09
N PHE A 127 20.63 -18.13 -5.84
CA PHE A 127 21.62 -17.34 -6.59
C PHE A 127 22.14 -16.12 -5.82
N ASN A 128 22.17 -16.20 -4.48
CA ASN A 128 22.62 -15.07 -3.64
C ASN A 128 23.84 -14.31 -4.28
N PRO A 129 23.78 -12.97 -4.47
CA PRO A 129 22.82 -12.03 -3.89
C PRO A 129 21.57 -11.77 -4.76
N VAL A 130 21.29 -12.59 -5.76
CA VAL A 130 20.12 -12.45 -6.64
C VAL A 130 18.98 -13.32 -6.14
N ALA A 131 17.76 -12.74 -6.12
CA ALA A 131 16.51 -13.43 -5.86
C ALA A 131 15.59 -13.33 -7.07
N ILE A 132 14.87 -14.40 -7.39
CA ILE A 132 13.90 -14.43 -8.49
C ILE A 132 12.54 -14.78 -7.88
N ARG A 133 11.56 -13.87 -7.98
CA ARG A 133 10.20 -14.06 -7.53
C ARG A 133 9.27 -14.19 -8.72
N PHE A 134 8.32 -15.10 -8.65
CA PHE A 134 7.24 -15.22 -9.62
C PHE A 134 5.91 -15.51 -8.93
N GLY A 135 4.81 -15.13 -9.58
CA GLY A 135 3.45 -15.26 -9.06
C GLY A 135 2.68 -13.96 -9.17
N ARG A 136 1.61 -13.86 -8.38
CA ARG A 136 0.84 -12.64 -8.23
C ARG A 136 1.41 -11.82 -7.08
N PHE A 137 1.83 -10.62 -7.35
CA PHE A 137 2.32 -9.66 -6.36
C PHE A 137 2.29 -8.25 -6.95
N ASP A 138 2.28 -7.25 -6.07
CA ASP A 138 2.43 -5.85 -6.49
C ASP A 138 3.90 -5.51 -6.72
N PRO A 139 4.26 -4.93 -7.87
CA PRO A 139 5.57 -4.32 -8.05
C PRO A 139 5.81 -3.22 -7.02
N ILE A 140 7.06 -3.03 -6.63
CA ILE A 140 7.43 -1.97 -5.70
C ILE A 140 7.80 -0.72 -6.51
N PHE A 141 7.04 0.37 -6.28
CA PHE A 141 7.32 1.69 -6.80
C PHE A 141 7.27 2.68 -5.63
N GLY A 142 8.45 3.19 -5.21
CA GLY A 142 8.57 4.12 -4.10
C GLY A 142 8.89 3.48 -2.74
N LEU A 143 9.44 4.31 -1.86
CA LEU A 143 9.82 3.97 -0.49
C LEU A 143 8.59 3.64 0.38
N GLU A 144 7.51 4.45 0.26
CA GLU A 144 6.32 4.23 1.06
C GLU A 144 5.57 2.95 0.63
N LYS A 145 5.60 2.59 -0.67
CA LYS A 145 5.10 1.29 -1.15
C LYS A 145 5.94 0.14 -0.61
N ALA A 146 7.27 0.27 -0.64
CA ALA A 146 8.18 -0.74 -0.11
C ALA A 146 8.00 -0.97 1.39
N THR A 147 7.63 0.08 2.13
CA THR A 147 7.31 0.01 3.55
C THR A 147 5.95 -0.67 3.74
N SER A 148 5.95 -1.75 4.52
CA SER A 148 4.70 -2.47 4.80
C SER A 148 3.65 -1.54 5.39
N SER A 149 2.38 -1.71 4.99
CA SER A 149 1.25 -0.97 5.56
C SER A 149 1.06 -1.17 7.08
N LYS A 150 1.75 -2.15 7.68
CA LYS A 150 1.85 -2.30 9.15
C LYS A 150 2.68 -1.17 9.76
N TRP A 151 3.63 -0.61 9.01
CA TRP A 151 4.69 0.26 9.52
C TRP A 151 4.77 1.63 8.84
N VAL A 152 3.90 1.93 7.89
CA VAL A 152 3.72 3.30 7.41
C VAL A 152 3.29 4.20 8.58
N THR A 153 3.74 5.44 8.56
CA THR A 153 3.55 6.39 9.68
C THR A 153 2.11 6.86 9.76
N ALA A 154 1.58 7.42 8.67
CA ALA A 154 0.18 7.83 8.59
C ALA A 154 -0.74 6.61 8.32
N PRO A 155 -2.03 6.64 8.69
CA PRO A 155 -2.97 5.57 8.42
C PRO A 155 -3.08 5.20 6.94
N GLU A 156 -3.12 6.20 6.06
CA GLU A 156 -3.11 6.02 4.61
C GLU A 156 -1.80 6.50 3.99
N ARG A 157 -1.46 5.95 2.82
CA ARG A 157 -0.31 6.41 2.05
C ARG A 157 -0.54 7.83 1.53
N ASN A 158 0.52 8.47 1.06
CA ASN A 158 0.45 9.82 0.52
C ASN A 158 -0.47 9.90 -0.70
N SER A 159 -0.99 11.10 -0.96
CA SER A 159 -1.98 11.34 -2.00
C SER A 159 -1.41 11.17 -3.42
N VAL A 160 -0.11 11.43 -3.60
CA VAL A 160 0.58 11.23 -4.88
C VAL A 160 0.66 9.75 -5.23
N TYR A 161 0.82 8.87 -4.21
CA TYR A 161 0.78 7.43 -4.39
C TYR A 161 -0.53 6.94 -5.00
N ASP A 162 -1.66 7.57 -4.63
CA ASP A 162 -2.97 7.20 -5.17
C ASP A 162 -3.06 7.50 -6.69
N LEU A 163 -2.42 8.57 -7.18
CA LEU A 163 -2.36 8.94 -8.60
C LEU A 163 -1.57 7.92 -9.44
N MET A 164 -0.62 7.22 -8.79
CA MET A 164 0.18 6.14 -9.39
C MET A 164 -0.52 4.78 -9.29
N GLU A 165 -1.85 4.73 -9.27
CA GLU A 165 -2.65 3.57 -8.91
C GLU A 165 -2.25 2.26 -9.60
N TRP A 166 -2.02 2.30 -10.92
CA TRP A 166 -1.70 1.10 -11.67
C TRP A 166 -0.30 0.51 -11.35
N VAL A 167 0.67 1.34 -10.97
CA VAL A 167 2.01 0.85 -10.55
C VAL A 167 2.03 0.36 -9.10
N ASN A 168 1.00 0.71 -8.34
CA ASN A 168 0.94 0.50 -6.90
C ASN A 168 -0.21 -0.43 -6.46
N GLY A 169 -1.15 -0.72 -7.36
CA GLY A 169 -2.40 -1.38 -6.99
C GLY A 169 -2.36 -2.90 -7.14
N HIS A 170 -3.37 -3.53 -6.56
CA HIS A 170 -3.68 -4.95 -6.73
C HIS A 170 -4.10 -5.33 -8.16
N GLN A 171 -3.95 -4.40 -9.05
CA GLN A 171 -4.34 -4.52 -10.44
C GLN A 171 -3.34 -5.32 -11.28
N ASN A 172 -2.16 -5.60 -10.74
CA ASN A 172 -1.18 -6.39 -11.46
C ASN A 172 -1.53 -7.87 -11.41
N GLY A 173 -1.44 -8.50 -12.54
CA GLY A 173 -1.65 -9.93 -12.70
C GLY A 173 -0.42 -10.74 -12.27
N MET A 174 -0.08 -11.75 -13.07
CA MET A 174 1.11 -12.57 -12.85
C MET A 174 2.37 -11.82 -13.27
N GLY A 175 3.45 -11.99 -12.52
CA GLY A 175 4.72 -11.35 -12.80
C GLY A 175 5.93 -12.19 -12.44
N ILE A 176 7.08 -11.72 -12.93
CA ILE A 176 8.40 -12.17 -12.52
C ILE A 176 9.21 -10.95 -12.09
N GLU A 177 9.89 -11.07 -10.96
CA GLU A 177 10.82 -10.06 -10.45
C GLU A 177 12.20 -10.67 -10.25
N VAL A 178 13.21 -9.96 -10.71
CA VAL A 178 14.60 -10.22 -10.39
C VAL A 178 15.11 -9.08 -9.54
N ALA A 179 15.50 -9.38 -8.30
CA ALA A 179 16.04 -8.41 -7.35
C ALA A 179 17.44 -8.84 -6.90
N ALA A 180 18.32 -7.86 -6.70
CA ALA A 180 19.69 -8.11 -6.25
C ALA A 180 20.16 -7.03 -5.28
N THR A 181 21.14 -7.39 -4.45
CA THR A 181 21.89 -6.45 -3.62
C THR A 181 23.37 -6.45 -4.03
N ALA A 182 24.04 -5.30 -3.87
CA ALA A 182 25.50 -5.21 -4.03
C ALA A 182 26.09 -4.57 -2.76
N GLY A 183 26.82 -5.39 -2.01
CA GLY A 183 27.17 -5.05 -0.63
C GLY A 183 25.92 -4.82 0.24
N ASP A 184 26.07 -3.97 1.24
CA ASP A 184 25.01 -3.68 2.21
C ASP A 184 24.24 -2.39 1.86
N SER A 185 24.67 -1.66 0.80
CA SER A 185 24.18 -0.30 0.50
C SER A 185 23.39 -0.18 -0.80
N LEU A 186 23.50 -1.14 -1.70
CA LEU A 186 22.85 -1.09 -3.01
C LEU A 186 21.78 -2.18 -3.15
N PHE A 187 20.62 -1.80 -3.67
CA PHE A 187 19.53 -2.70 -4.05
C PHE A 187 19.01 -2.32 -5.44
N GLY A 188 18.67 -3.31 -6.23
CA GLY A 188 18.03 -3.14 -7.52
C GLY A 188 16.98 -4.22 -7.77
N ALA A 189 15.89 -3.86 -8.45
CA ALA A 189 14.84 -4.79 -8.86
C ALA A 189 14.31 -4.43 -10.25
N VAL A 190 14.00 -5.47 -11.02
CA VAL A 190 13.30 -5.41 -12.31
C VAL A 190 12.11 -6.34 -12.22
N THR A 191 10.92 -5.83 -12.51
CA THR A 191 9.69 -6.62 -12.54
C THR A 191 9.03 -6.53 -13.90
N LEU A 192 8.66 -7.66 -14.47
CA LEU A 192 7.78 -7.78 -15.62
C LEU A 192 6.48 -8.42 -15.15
N SER A 193 5.36 -7.78 -15.41
CA SER A 193 4.04 -8.28 -15.03
C SER A 193 3.05 -8.15 -16.16
N SER A 194 1.96 -8.89 -16.07
CA SER A 194 0.88 -8.91 -17.04
C SER A 194 -0.44 -8.97 -16.29
N LYS A 195 -1.40 -8.17 -16.70
CA LYS A 195 -2.77 -8.18 -16.20
C LYS A 195 -3.72 -8.37 -17.35
N ASP A 196 -4.73 -9.18 -17.12
CA ASP A 196 -5.90 -9.26 -17.98
C ASP A 196 -6.68 -7.95 -17.88
N ASN A 197 -6.91 -7.28 -18.98
CA ASN A 197 -7.68 -6.03 -19.03
C ASN A 197 -9.17 -6.24 -18.75
N GLY A 198 -9.63 -7.51 -18.77
CA GLY A 198 -11.05 -7.83 -18.66
C GLY A 198 -11.85 -7.46 -19.91
N ASP A 199 -11.17 -7.22 -21.04
CA ASP A 199 -11.82 -7.06 -22.33
C ASP A 199 -12.20 -8.41 -22.92
N ASP A 200 -13.18 -8.41 -23.82
CA ASP A 200 -13.65 -9.62 -24.50
C ASP A 200 -12.64 -10.15 -25.54
N ASN A 201 -11.57 -9.42 -25.80
CA ASN A 201 -10.55 -9.75 -26.81
C ASN A 201 -9.42 -10.63 -26.25
N GLY A 202 -9.37 -10.83 -24.92
CA GLY A 202 -8.39 -11.68 -24.26
C GLY A 202 -6.96 -11.13 -24.29
N GLN A 203 -6.79 -9.85 -24.50
CA GLN A 203 -5.49 -9.19 -24.42
C GLN A 203 -5.10 -8.89 -22.98
N SER A 204 -3.82 -8.91 -22.69
CA SER A 204 -3.32 -8.57 -21.37
C SER A 204 -2.32 -7.42 -21.43
N THR A 205 -2.55 -6.41 -20.62
CA THR A 205 -1.63 -5.28 -20.45
C THR A 205 -0.30 -5.74 -19.85
N LYS A 206 0.79 -5.37 -20.48
CA LYS A 206 2.15 -5.68 -20.02
C LYS A 206 2.77 -4.48 -19.34
N GLN A 207 3.48 -4.73 -18.26
CA GLN A 207 4.09 -3.70 -17.43
C GLN A 207 5.53 -4.05 -17.06
N LEU A 208 6.40 -3.05 -17.16
CA LEU A 208 7.78 -3.07 -16.67
C LEU A 208 7.88 -2.13 -15.45
N ASN A 209 8.50 -2.61 -14.36
CA ASN A 209 8.91 -1.77 -13.24
C ASN A 209 10.40 -1.93 -12.98
N LEU A 210 11.07 -0.81 -12.70
CA LEU A 210 12.48 -0.74 -12.30
C LEU A 210 12.56 0.04 -10.98
N ARG A 211 13.37 -0.45 -10.04
CA ARG A 211 13.69 0.28 -8.81
C ARG A 211 15.16 0.10 -8.46
N GLY A 212 15.84 1.22 -8.17
CA GLY A 212 17.21 1.24 -7.67
C GLY A 212 17.30 2.03 -6.37
N VAL A 213 18.05 1.52 -5.39
CA VAL A 213 18.24 2.16 -4.08
C VAL A 213 19.73 2.19 -3.73
N PHE A 214 20.20 3.34 -3.26
CA PHE A 214 21.48 3.52 -2.62
C PHE A 214 21.27 4.02 -1.18
N ALA A 215 21.69 3.22 -0.19
CA ALA A 215 21.59 3.54 1.23
C ALA A 215 22.95 3.38 1.92
N PRO A 216 23.85 4.39 1.83
CA PRO A 216 25.16 4.32 2.44
C PRO A 216 25.13 4.25 3.98
N LEU A 217 24.05 4.76 4.58
CA LEU A 217 23.72 4.59 5.99
C LEU A 217 22.39 3.84 6.04
N HIS A 218 22.32 2.68 6.69
CA HIS A 218 21.18 1.77 6.60
C HIS A 218 20.84 1.04 7.92
N GLU A 219 21.35 1.56 9.03
CA GLU A 219 21.02 1.06 10.36
C GLU A 219 19.83 1.83 10.96
N ALA A 220 19.08 1.20 11.87
CA ALA A 220 18.01 1.87 12.59
C ALA A 220 18.54 3.12 13.34
N GLY A 221 17.94 4.26 13.11
CA GLY A 221 18.38 5.54 13.67
C GLY A 221 19.67 6.11 13.04
N ASN A 222 20.14 5.55 11.93
CA ASN A 222 21.27 6.08 11.14
C ASN A 222 21.06 5.71 9.67
N VAL A 223 20.16 6.43 9.00
CA VAL A 223 19.74 6.13 7.62
C VAL A 223 20.02 7.32 6.70
N LEU A 224 20.58 7.05 5.54
CA LEU A 224 20.52 7.91 4.37
C LEU A 224 20.13 7.04 3.18
N HIS A 225 18.94 7.29 2.62
CA HIS A 225 18.35 6.54 1.55
C HIS A 225 18.09 7.42 0.34
N LEU A 226 18.51 6.97 -0.82
CA LEU A 226 18.25 7.54 -2.13
C LEU A 226 17.68 6.45 -3.02
N GLY A 227 16.57 6.71 -3.70
CA GLY A 227 15.95 5.75 -4.60
C GLY A 227 15.45 6.38 -5.89
N LEU A 228 15.41 5.59 -6.94
CA LEU A 228 14.81 5.93 -8.24
C LEU A 228 13.91 4.81 -8.70
N ASN A 229 12.79 5.18 -9.30
CA ASN A 229 11.78 4.28 -9.82
C ASN A 229 11.41 4.66 -11.25
N PHE A 230 11.10 3.65 -12.04
CA PHE A 230 10.51 3.79 -13.36
C PHE A 230 9.49 2.67 -13.56
N ALA A 231 8.36 3.00 -14.18
CA ALA A 231 7.40 2.02 -14.63
C ALA A 231 6.79 2.42 -15.96
N GLN A 232 6.48 1.44 -16.80
CA GLN A 232 5.79 1.62 -18.06
C GLN A 232 4.80 0.51 -18.27
N ARG A 233 3.60 0.87 -18.71
CA ARG A 233 2.54 -0.04 -19.13
C ARG A 233 2.15 0.27 -20.57
N ASN A 234 1.84 -0.77 -21.34
CA ASN A 234 1.24 -0.66 -22.64
C ASN A 234 -0.20 -0.15 -22.50
N ALA A 235 -0.58 0.84 -23.27
CA ALA A 235 -1.91 1.45 -23.22
C ALA A 235 -2.59 1.49 -24.61
N ASP A 236 -1.95 0.91 -25.64
CA ASP A 236 -2.45 0.83 -27.02
C ASP A 236 -3.48 -0.31 -27.24
N ASP A 237 -3.83 -1.03 -26.19
CA ASP A 237 -4.83 -2.08 -26.23
C ASP A 237 -6.25 -1.48 -26.07
N ASP A 238 -7.20 -1.89 -26.91
CA ASP A 238 -8.62 -1.59 -26.76
C ASP A 238 -9.08 -1.99 -25.34
N GLY A 239 -9.79 -1.10 -24.64
CA GLY A 239 -10.27 -1.37 -23.29
C GLY A 239 -9.30 -0.93 -22.16
N TYR A 240 -8.19 -0.26 -22.46
CA TYR A 240 -7.32 0.29 -21.43
C TYR A 240 -8.07 1.32 -20.55
N ASP A 241 -8.16 1.02 -19.25
CA ASP A 241 -8.82 1.88 -18.24
C ASP A 241 -7.74 2.58 -17.40
N ALA A 242 -7.59 3.88 -17.61
CA ALA A 242 -6.71 4.73 -16.84
C ALA A 242 -7.50 5.66 -15.92
N ARG A 243 -7.04 5.81 -14.69
CA ARG A 243 -7.64 6.73 -13.71
C ARG A 243 -6.56 7.51 -13.00
N PHE A 244 -6.83 8.82 -12.86
CA PHE A 244 -6.04 9.74 -12.06
C PHE A 244 -6.91 10.16 -10.88
N ARG A 245 -6.71 9.54 -9.72
CA ARG A 245 -7.57 9.75 -8.56
C ARG A 245 -6.79 9.73 -7.27
N SER A 246 -7.24 10.46 -6.28
CA SER A 246 -6.73 10.41 -4.92
C SER A 246 -7.86 10.43 -3.90
N ARG A 247 -7.65 9.78 -2.77
CA ARG A 247 -8.52 9.87 -1.60
C ARG A 247 -8.11 10.97 -0.63
N MET A 248 -7.03 11.64 -0.92
CA MET A 248 -6.53 12.76 -0.14
C MET A 248 -6.40 12.44 1.35
N GLY A 249 -5.91 11.21 1.66
CA GLY A 249 -5.64 10.75 3.03
C GLY A 249 -6.83 10.22 3.83
N MET A 250 -8.07 10.27 3.29
CA MET A 250 -9.27 9.79 3.96
C MET A 250 -9.83 8.53 3.31
N ARG A 251 -10.39 7.64 4.15
CA ARG A 251 -11.17 6.47 3.71
C ARG A 251 -12.43 6.33 4.55
N GLY A 252 -13.35 5.50 4.08
CA GLY A 252 -14.65 5.31 4.71
C GLY A 252 -15.68 6.35 4.28
N VAL A 253 -15.30 7.21 3.35
CA VAL A 253 -16.14 8.27 2.80
C VAL A 253 -16.93 7.71 1.63
N ASP A 254 -18.21 7.93 1.59
CA ASP A 254 -19.09 7.77 0.43
C ASP A 254 -20.27 8.74 0.51
N THR A 255 -21.12 8.77 -0.49
CA THR A 255 -22.29 9.66 -0.56
C THR A 255 -23.40 9.29 0.43
N GLU A 256 -23.32 8.11 1.05
CA GLU A 256 -24.33 7.57 1.95
C GLU A 256 -23.86 7.45 3.42
N GLY A 257 -22.79 8.15 3.79
CA GLY A 257 -22.29 8.15 5.17
C GLY A 257 -21.37 6.99 5.51
N GLY A 258 -20.62 6.46 4.54
CA GLY A 258 -19.52 5.54 4.79
C GLY A 258 -19.87 4.07 4.88
N THR A 259 -21.04 3.66 4.40
CA THR A 259 -21.40 2.23 4.36
C THR A 259 -20.62 1.47 3.30
N GLU A 260 -20.15 2.14 2.26
CA GLU A 260 -19.30 1.58 1.22
C GLU A 260 -17.89 2.17 1.24
N ALA A 261 -17.17 1.86 2.27
CA ALA A 261 -15.84 2.38 2.56
C ALA A 261 -14.80 2.27 1.42
N ASN A 262 -15.09 1.53 0.36
CA ASN A 262 -14.25 1.43 -0.83
C ASN A 262 -14.60 2.40 -1.95
N SER A 263 -15.86 2.74 -2.07
CA SER A 263 -16.34 3.60 -3.13
C SER A 263 -16.25 5.08 -2.78
N GLY A 264 -16.06 5.38 -1.50
CA GLY A 264 -16.07 6.73 -1.00
C GLY A 264 -15.11 7.67 -1.67
N ASN A 265 -15.37 8.93 -1.48
CA ASN A 265 -14.71 10.05 -2.10
C ASN A 265 -13.31 9.74 -2.65
N ARG A 266 -13.29 9.45 -3.90
CA ARG A 266 -12.10 9.46 -4.72
C ARG A 266 -12.27 10.66 -5.61
N GLY A 267 -11.59 11.74 -5.33
CA GLY A 267 -11.44 12.76 -6.34
C GLY A 267 -10.87 12.08 -7.58
N VAL A 268 -11.71 11.87 -8.59
CA VAL A 268 -11.25 11.41 -9.90
C VAL A 268 -10.97 12.65 -10.71
N PHE A 269 -9.70 12.90 -10.93
CA PHE A 269 -9.19 14.13 -11.56
C PHE A 269 -8.92 13.95 -13.05
N GLY A 270 -9.04 12.77 -13.55
CA GLY A 270 -8.87 12.37 -14.94
C GLY A 270 -9.08 10.87 -15.05
N GLY A 271 -9.52 10.39 -16.19
CA GLY A 271 -9.68 8.97 -16.37
C GLY A 271 -10.46 8.62 -17.62
N TYR A 272 -10.03 7.56 -18.24
CA TYR A 272 -10.48 7.15 -19.56
C TYR A 272 -10.75 5.66 -19.54
N ASN A 273 -11.96 5.27 -19.96
CA ASN A 273 -12.23 3.90 -20.39
C ASN A 273 -11.78 3.79 -21.83
N GLY A 274 -11.22 2.67 -22.23
CA GLY A 274 -10.60 2.46 -23.52
C GLY A 274 -11.44 2.75 -24.77
N SER A 275 -12.74 2.98 -24.63
CA SER A 275 -13.62 3.35 -25.75
C SER A 275 -13.94 4.85 -25.82
N ASP A 276 -13.57 5.66 -24.84
CA ASP A 276 -14.22 6.96 -24.64
C ASP A 276 -13.41 8.18 -25.11
N ALA A 277 -12.09 8.10 -25.26
CA ALA A 277 -11.30 9.31 -25.45
C ALA A 277 -10.17 9.24 -26.48
N GLY A 278 -10.11 8.24 -27.29
CA GLY A 278 -9.05 8.11 -28.30
C GLY A 278 -8.04 7.01 -27.95
N ASP A 279 -7.06 6.89 -28.81
CA ASP A 279 -6.05 5.88 -28.70
C ASP A 279 -4.94 6.34 -27.78
N TRP A 280 -4.56 5.49 -26.83
CA TRP A 280 -3.45 5.71 -25.91
C TRP A 280 -2.28 4.80 -26.33
N ASP A 281 -1.05 5.32 -26.26
CA ASP A 281 0.17 4.56 -26.57
C ASP A 281 0.78 3.93 -25.33
N LYS A 282 1.11 4.77 -24.35
CA LYS A 282 1.81 4.33 -23.14
C LYS A 282 1.30 5.04 -21.90
N ASP A 283 1.39 4.34 -20.78
CA ASP A 283 1.24 4.92 -19.45
C ASP A 283 2.57 4.73 -18.71
N THR A 284 3.27 5.83 -18.44
CA THR A 284 4.61 5.84 -17.85
C THR A 284 4.61 6.52 -16.50
N ALA A 285 5.46 6.04 -15.58
CA ALA A 285 5.68 6.70 -14.31
C ALA A 285 7.15 6.66 -13.92
N TRP A 286 7.64 7.70 -13.27
CA TRP A 286 8.93 7.72 -12.63
C TRP A 286 8.85 8.38 -11.25
N GLY A 287 9.81 8.08 -10.39
CA GLY A 287 9.84 8.61 -9.03
C GLY A 287 11.23 8.67 -8.45
N ALA A 288 11.42 9.61 -7.52
CA ALA A 288 12.63 9.76 -6.73
C ALA A 288 12.31 9.66 -5.24
N GLU A 289 13.16 8.98 -4.48
CA GLU A 289 13.00 8.71 -3.06
C GLU A 289 14.15 9.35 -2.27
N LEU A 290 13.84 9.99 -1.16
CA LEU A 290 14.83 10.49 -0.21
C LEU A 290 14.36 10.19 1.21
N ALA A 291 15.26 9.60 2.04
CA ALA A 291 15.01 9.53 3.47
C ALA A 291 16.28 9.66 4.27
N TRP A 292 16.13 10.26 5.45
CA TRP A 292 17.18 10.43 6.43
C TRP A 292 16.64 10.15 7.84
N ALA A 293 17.40 9.43 8.65
CA ALA A 293 17.04 9.21 10.04
C ALA A 293 18.27 9.33 10.94
N THR A 294 18.06 9.94 12.11
CA THR A 294 19.07 10.03 13.17
C THR A 294 18.41 9.86 14.53
N GLY A 295 18.79 8.80 15.27
CA GLY A 295 18.13 8.45 16.52
C GLY A 295 16.60 8.33 16.34
N PRO A 296 15.80 9.05 17.16
CA PRO A 296 14.34 9.00 17.10
C PRO A 296 13.72 9.83 15.98
N LEU A 297 14.47 10.64 15.26
CA LEU A 297 13.99 11.49 14.17
C LEU A 297 14.10 10.77 12.83
N SER A 298 13.02 10.78 12.04
CA SER A 298 13.02 10.34 10.64
C SER A 298 12.37 11.38 9.74
N LEU A 299 13.01 11.63 8.59
CA LEU A 299 12.51 12.46 7.51
C LEU A 299 12.44 11.60 6.25
N GLN A 300 11.37 11.70 5.48
CA GLN A 300 11.25 11.06 4.18
C GLN A 300 10.39 11.90 3.23
N GLY A 301 10.62 11.73 1.95
CA GLY A 301 9.84 12.33 0.89
C GLY A 301 10.05 11.60 -0.42
N GLU A 302 9.09 11.71 -1.30
CA GLU A 302 9.16 11.18 -2.66
C GLU A 302 8.53 12.17 -3.61
N TYR A 303 9.06 12.25 -4.82
CA TYR A 303 8.43 12.91 -5.96
C TYR A 303 8.08 11.84 -6.98
N MET A 304 6.91 11.93 -7.57
CA MET A 304 6.40 10.99 -8.56
C MET A 304 5.74 11.76 -9.69
N LYS A 305 5.91 11.28 -10.93
CA LYS A 305 5.22 11.77 -12.13
C LYS A 305 4.68 10.60 -12.92
N ARG A 306 3.46 10.74 -13.45
CA ARG A 306 2.80 9.79 -14.36
C ARG A 306 2.34 10.55 -15.59
N THR A 307 2.54 9.96 -16.76
CA THR A 307 2.08 10.48 -18.05
C THR A 307 1.36 9.37 -18.80
N LEU A 308 0.12 9.59 -19.16
CA LEU A 308 -0.63 8.78 -20.12
C LEU A 308 -0.47 9.46 -21.49
N GLU A 309 0.33 8.84 -22.36
CA GLU A 309 0.66 9.36 -23.69
C GLU A 309 -0.47 9.07 -24.66
N ALA A 310 -0.94 10.11 -25.39
CA ALA A 310 -1.96 9.99 -26.42
C ALA A 310 -1.36 9.66 -27.78
N ASP A 311 -2.07 8.88 -28.62
CA ASP A 311 -1.59 8.51 -29.95
C ASP A 311 -2.25 9.33 -31.08
N ASN A 312 -3.37 9.97 -30.91
CA ASN A 312 -4.07 10.62 -32.02
C ASN A 312 -4.63 12.02 -31.71
N ALA A 313 -5.91 12.07 -31.38
CA ALA A 313 -6.64 13.32 -31.22
C ALA A 313 -6.77 13.77 -29.77
N ALA A 314 -6.37 12.93 -28.84
CA ALA A 314 -6.34 13.26 -27.44
C ALA A 314 -5.06 14.02 -27.07
N GLU A 315 -5.11 14.77 -25.98
CA GLU A 315 -3.93 15.35 -25.34
C GLU A 315 -3.39 14.39 -24.28
N ASP A 316 -2.10 14.43 -23.99
CA ASP A 316 -1.49 13.68 -22.91
C ASP A 316 -2.13 14.07 -21.57
N VAL A 317 -2.29 13.09 -20.67
CA VAL A 317 -2.72 13.38 -19.30
C VAL A 317 -1.52 13.20 -18.36
N GLU A 318 -1.22 14.23 -17.60
CA GLU A 318 -0.12 14.24 -16.68
C GLU A 318 -0.57 14.33 -15.22
N ALA A 319 0.09 13.62 -14.34
CA ALA A 319 -0.05 13.81 -12.90
C ALA A 319 1.31 13.78 -12.24
N ASP A 320 1.62 14.75 -11.43
CA ASP A 320 2.83 14.76 -10.64
C ASP A 320 2.62 15.34 -9.24
N GLY A 321 3.57 15.09 -8.38
CA GLY A 321 3.53 15.63 -7.04
C GLY A 321 4.62 15.08 -6.13
N PHE A 322 4.61 15.55 -4.92
CA PHE A 322 5.54 15.12 -3.89
C PHE A 322 4.86 15.04 -2.53
N TYR A 323 5.47 14.28 -1.65
CA TYR A 323 5.20 14.43 -0.23
C TYR A 323 6.49 14.59 0.56
N VAL A 324 6.37 15.22 1.72
CA VAL A 324 7.42 15.27 2.74
C VAL A 324 6.81 14.90 4.09
N GLN A 325 7.52 14.08 4.84
CA GLN A 325 7.09 13.60 6.14
C GLN A 325 8.21 13.71 7.17
N ALA A 326 7.89 14.24 8.33
CA ALA A 326 8.73 14.21 9.49
C ALA A 326 8.06 13.41 10.62
N ALA A 327 8.79 12.53 11.28
CA ALA A 327 8.31 11.78 12.43
C ALA A 327 9.37 11.75 13.53
N TYR A 328 8.91 11.86 14.77
CA TYR A 328 9.78 11.87 15.95
C TYR A 328 9.21 10.96 17.03
N THR A 329 10.01 10.00 17.49
CA THR A 329 9.64 9.11 18.58
C THR A 329 9.98 9.78 19.91
N LEU A 330 8.94 10.25 20.63
CA LEU A 330 9.06 10.99 21.88
C LEU A 330 9.77 10.21 23.00
N THR A 331 9.65 8.89 22.94
CA THR A 331 10.23 7.96 23.93
C THR A 331 11.66 7.56 23.59
N GLY A 332 12.18 7.94 22.42
CA GLY A 332 13.59 7.85 22.07
C GLY A 332 13.97 6.69 21.16
N GLU A 333 13.08 5.75 20.89
CA GLU A 333 13.36 4.60 20.02
C GLU A 333 13.57 5.04 18.56
N ALA A 334 14.47 4.35 17.89
CA ALA A 334 14.70 4.54 16.46
C ALA A 334 13.72 3.70 15.62
N ARG A 335 13.28 4.26 14.50
CA ARG A 335 12.52 3.53 13.49
C ARG A 335 13.42 2.51 12.80
N GLY A 336 12.90 1.27 12.63
CA GLY A 336 13.61 0.23 11.92
C GLY A 336 13.80 0.56 10.45
N TYR A 337 14.91 0.09 9.87
CA TYR A 337 15.18 0.18 8.44
C TYR A 337 15.78 -1.14 7.94
N LYS A 338 15.40 -1.52 6.76
CA LYS A 338 16.02 -2.60 5.96
C LYS A 338 16.31 -2.01 4.59
N LEU A 339 17.32 -2.51 3.91
CA LEU A 339 17.72 -1.96 2.62
C LEU A 339 16.51 -1.74 1.70
N GLY A 340 16.24 -0.48 1.39
CA GLY A 340 15.14 -0.04 0.54
C GLY A 340 13.77 0.17 1.20
N LYS A 341 13.62 0.03 2.53
CA LYS A 341 12.33 0.26 3.21
C LYS A 341 12.47 0.51 4.71
N PHE A 342 11.53 1.28 5.28
CA PHE A 342 11.38 1.38 6.72
C PHE A 342 10.69 0.14 7.31
N ASP A 343 10.91 -0.07 8.60
CA ASP A 343 10.27 -1.11 9.43
C ASP A 343 9.63 -0.45 10.67
N GLY A 344 9.01 -1.25 11.55
CA GLY A 344 8.34 -0.78 12.75
C GLY A 344 9.28 -0.22 13.81
N ILE A 345 8.71 0.56 14.72
CA ILE A 345 9.34 0.96 15.98
C ILE A 345 9.13 -0.17 16.99
N LYS A 346 10.20 -0.54 17.71
CA LYS A 346 10.17 -1.56 18.76
C LYS A 346 10.23 -0.86 20.12
N PRO A 347 9.14 -0.84 20.90
CA PRO A 347 9.15 -0.23 22.22
C PRO A 347 10.20 -0.86 23.14
N GLU A 348 11.05 -0.04 23.73
CA GLU A 348 12.01 -0.46 24.75
C GLU A 348 11.33 -0.65 26.09
N ASN A 349 10.42 0.27 26.45
CA ASN A 349 9.64 0.17 27.67
C ASN A 349 8.30 -0.57 27.40
N LYS A 350 8.18 -1.77 27.96
CA LYS A 350 6.99 -2.61 27.79
C LYS A 350 5.74 -2.11 28.53
N GLN A 351 5.88 -1.17 29.47
CA GLN A 351 4.76 -0.65 30.26
C GLN A 351 4.11 0.56 29.58
N THR A 352 4.93 1.44 29.00
CA THR A 352 4.46 2.68 28.38
C THR A 352 4.36 2.61 26.86
N GLY A 353 5.03 1.60 26.25
CA GLY A 353 5.17 1.53 24.81
C GLY A 353 6.02 2.67 24.24
N ALA A 354 6.04 2.83 22.92
CA ALA A 354 6.70 3.91 22.22
C ALA A 354 5.68 4.89 21.62
N TRP A 355 5.98 6.18 21.68
CA TRP A 355 5.12 7.25 21.21
C TRP A 355 5.81 8.04 20.11
N GLU A 356 5.20 8.11 18.93
CA GLU A 356 5.67 8.82 17.76
C GLU A 356 4.66 9.91 17.40
N VAL A 357 5.14 11.12 17.12
CA VAL A 357 4.38 12.20 16.52
C VAL A 357 4.88 12.41 15.11
N PHE A 358 3.99 12.78 14.19
CA PHE A 358 4.37 13.00 12.80
C PHE A 358 3.55 14.10 12.15
N TYR A 359 4.16 14.66 11.11
CA TYR A 359 3.51 15.55 10.17
C TYR A 359 3.89 15.14 8.74
N ARG A 360 2.91 15.10 7.83
CA ARG A 360 3.10 14.89 6.40
C ARG A 360 2.35 15.95 5.62
N TYR A 361 3.00 16.47 4.61
CA TYR A 361 2.44 17.35 3.60
C TYR A 361 2.55 16.67 2.24
N ASP A 362 1.42 16.59 1.53
CA ASP A 362 1.32 16.08 0.16
C ASP A 362 0.87 17.24 -0.73
N ASP A 363 1.46 17.34 -1.94
CA ASP A 363 1.13 18.34 -2.97
C ASP A 363 1.19 17.65 -4.32
N PHE A 364 0.12 17.82 -5.12
CA PHE A 364 0.03 17.20 -6.43
C PHE A 364 -0.78 18.06 -7.41
N THR A 365 -0.49 17.87 -8.70
CA THR A 365 -1.22 18.43 -9.83
C THR A 365 -1.64 17.30 -10.78
N VAL A 366 -2.80 17.41 -11.39
CA VAL A 366 -3.25 16.60 -12.53
C VAL A 366 -3.65 17.57 -13.63
N GLU A 367 -3.04 17.40 -14.81
CA GLU A 367 -3.32 18.19 -16.02
C GLU A 367 -4.03 17.30 -17.04
N ASP A 368 -5.25 17.69 -17.44
CA ASP A 368 -6.08 16.93 -18.36
C ASP A 368 -6.98 17.84 -19.21
N ASP A 369 -6.57 18.08 -20.43
CA ASP A 369 -7.26 18.97 -21.39
C ASP A 369 -8.25 18.26 -22.32
N ASN A 370 -8.49 16.96 -22.14
CA ASN A 370 -9.25 16.15 -23.11
C ASN A 370 -10.77 16.38 -23.14
N GLY A 371 -11.34 17.02 -22.17
CA GLY A 371 -12.73 17.51 -22.22
C GLY A 371 -13.83 16.46 -22.38
N VAL A 372 -13.70 15.26 -21.84
CA VAL A 372 -14.65 14.17 -22.08
C VAL A 372 -15.65 14.00 -20.95
N GLY A 373 -16.88 14.46 -21.18
CA GLY A 373 -18.07 13.94 -20.50
C GLY A 373 -18.26 14.32 -19.03
N ALA A 374 -17.54 15.28 -18.54
CA ALA A 374 -17.55 15.67 -17.14
C ALA A 374 -18.46 16.89 -16.86
N VAL A 375 -18.93 16.99 -15.64
CA VAL A 375 -19.41 18.25 -15.07
C VAL A 375 -18.18 18.92 -14.48
N ALA A 376 -17.62 19.90 -15.21
CA ALA A 376 -16.39 20.55 -14.82
C ALA A 376 -16.45 21.09 -13.40
N GLY A 377 -15.41 20.83 -12.61
CA GLY A 377 -15.24 21.33 -11.27
C GLY A 377 -15.95 20.54 -10.16
N VAL A 378 -16.46 19.32 -10.40
CA VAL A 378 -17.16 18.52 -9.38
C VAL A 378 -16.55 17.13 -9.19
N VAL A 379 -16.35 16.74 -7.94
CA VAL A 379 -15.86 15.40 -7.56
C VAL A 379 -16.82 14.30 -8.00
N ASP A 380 -16.29 13.21 -8.54
CA ASP A 380 -17.08 12.01 -8.79
C ASP A 380 -17.30 11.20 -7.49
N TYR A 381 -18.53 11.18 -7.01
CA TYR A 381 -18.95 10.39 -5.85
C TYR A 381 -19.46 8.99 -6.24
N GLY A 382 -18.87 8.36 -7.24
CA GLY A 382 -19.20 7.00 -7.65
C GLY A 382 -20.21 6.91 -8.82
N THR A 383 -20.54 8.05 -9.45
CA THR A 383 -21.44 8.10 -10.60
C THR A 383 -20.78 7.72 -11.92
N GLY A 384 -19.44 7.55 -11.94
CA GLY A 384 -18.67 7.35 -13.16
C GLY A 384 -18.40 8.62 -13.95
N LEU A 385 -18.84 9.78 -13.47
CA LEU A 385 -18.49 11.07 -14.04
C LEU A 385 -17.04 11.43 -13.71
N ARG A 386 -16.40 12.18 -14.57
CA ARG A 386 -14.98 12.49 -14.48
C ARG A 386 -14.76 13.96 -14.71
N GLU A 387 -13.87 14.47 -13.92
CA GLU A 387 -13.39 15.81 -14.11
C GLU A 387 -12.32 15.86 -15.17
N VAL A 388 -12.30 17.00 -15.83
CA VAL A 388 -11.33 17.33 -16.86
C VAL A 388 -10.86 18.74 -16.64
N GLY A 389 -9.57 18.93 -16.68
CA GLY A 389 -8.92 20.20 -16.44
C GLY A 389 -7.76 20.07 -15.47
N ASP A 390 -7.19 21.20 -15.12
CA ASP A 390 -6.10 21.25 -14.16
C ASP A 390 -6.66 21.20 -12.74
N VAL A 391 -6.18 20.24 -11.96
CA VAL A 391 -6.55 20.07 -10.56
C VAL A 391 -5.30 20.05 -9.70
N ASP A 392 -5.23 20.94 -8.74
CA ASP A 392 -4.24 20.93 -7.68
C ASP A 392 -4.82 20.34 -6.39
N GLY A 393 -4.06 19.53 -5.68
CA GLY A 393 -4.44 18.98 -4.39
C GLY A 393 -3.35 19.12 -3.34
N LYS A 394 -3.74 19.57 -2.14
CA LYS A 394 -2.85 19.73 -0.99
C LYS A 394 -3.44 19.03 0.23
N VAL A 395 -2.61 18.22 0.89
CA VAL A 395 -3.07 17.44 2.05
C VAL A 395 -2.08 17.57 3.20
N HIS A 396 -2.59 17.94 4.35
CA HIS A 396 -1.85 17.99 5.60
C HIS A 396 -2.30 16.84 6.51
N ASN A 397 -1.37 16.06 7.02
CA ASN A 397 -1.62 15.01 7.99
C ASN A 397 -0.82 15.30 9.26
N LEU A 398 -1.47 15.41 10.39
CA LEU A 398 -0.84 15.54 11.70
C LEU A 398 -1.33 14.42 12.60
N GLY A 399 -0.43 13.64 13.17
CA GLY A 399 -0.86 12.49 13.94
C GLY A 399 0.09 12.04 15.03
N VAL A 400 -0.44 11.09 15.81
CA VAL A 400 0.27 10.39 16.86
C VAL A 400 0.09 8.89 16.70
N ASN A 401 1.16 8.15 16.86
CA ASN A 401 1.18 6.69 16.93
C ASN A 401 1.64 6.25 18.31
N TRP A 402 0.89 5.34 18.90
CA TRP A 402 1.29 4.63 20.11
C TRP A 402 1.54 3.16 19.79
N TYR A 403 2.80 2.78 19.78
CA TYR A 403 3.23 1.39 19.69
C TYR A 403 3.18 0.80 21.09
N VAL A 404 2.04 0.21 21.45
CA VAL A 404 1.81 -0.39 22.78
C VAL A 404 2.83 -1.50 23.03
N ASN A 405 3.08 -2.30 22.00
CA ASN A 405 4.10 -3.34 21.93
C ASN A 405 4.40 -3.67 20.45
N GLU A 406 5.19 -4.72 20.19
CA GLU A 406 5.54 -5.15 18.82
C GLU A 406 4.34 -5.61 17.97
N ALA A 407 3.19 -5.90 18.60
CA ALA A 407 2.00 -6.42 17.92
C ALA A 407 0.85 -5.40 17.84
N VAL A 408 0.76 -4.47 18.78
CA VAL A 408 -0.37 -3.53 18.90
C VAL A 408 0.10 -2.10 18.66
N LYS A 409 -0.52 -1.43 17.69
CA LYS A 409 -0.36 0.01 17.43
C LYS A 409 -1.74 0.69 17.44
N LEU A 410 -1.85 1.82 18.12
CA LEU A 410 -2.97 2.74 18.03
C LEU A 410 -2.51 4.03 17.36
N SER A 411 -3.34 4.60 16.52
CA SER A 411 -3.03 5.84 15.80
C SER A 411 -4.21 6.79 15.84
N ALA A 412 -3.92 8.08 15.92
CA ALA A 412 -4.90 9.14 15.76
C ALA A 412 -4.30 10.21 14.83
N THR A 413 -5.03 10.58 13.78
CA THR A 413 -4.54 11.48 12.74
C THR A 413 -5.64 12.46 12.35
N TYR A 414 -5.30 13.74 12.33
CA TYR A 414 -6.08 14.79 11.71
C TYR A 414 -5.56 15.01 10.28
N VAL A 415 -6.49 15.10 9.34
CA VAL A 415 -6.24 15.31 7.92
C VAL A 415 -6.96 16.59 7.50
N LYS A 416 -6.27 17.46 6.78
CA LYS A 416 -6.88 18.61 6.10
C LYS A 416 -6.49 18.56 4.63
N ALA A 417 -7.49 18.54 3.77
CA ALA A 417 -7.31 18.59 2.32
C ALA A 417 -7.85 19.91 1.77
N LYS A 418 -7.24 20.35 0.67
CA LYS A 418 -7.72 21.44 -0.17
C LYS A 418 -7.42 21.12 -1.63
N THR A 419 -8.39 21.41 -2.50
CA THR A 419 -8.24 21.33 -3.96
C THR A 419 -8.34 22.71 -4.58
N ASP A 420 -7.80 22.87 -5.79
CA ASP A 420 -8.08 23.94 -6.70
C ASP A 420 -8.45 23.32 -8.05
N GLY A 421 -9.45 23.86 -8.73
CA GLY A 421 -10.00 23.30 -9.97
C GLY A 421 -11.16 22.32 -9.78
N ILE A 422 -11.38 21.77 -8.59
CA ILE A 422 -12.46 20.83 -8.30
C ILE A 422 -13.08 21.05 -6.92
N SER A 423 -14.39 20.85 -6.78
CA SER A 423 -15.13 20.93 -5.52
C SER A 423 -16.18 19.82 -5.41
N ASN A 424 -16.83 19.70 -4.25
CA ASN A 424 -18.05 18.89 -4.12
C ASN A 424 -19.26 19.58 -4.77
N TYR A 425 -20.45 18.97 -4.73
CA TYR A 425 -21.66 19.53 -5.35
C TYR A 425 -22.13 20.84 -4.70
N GLU A 426 -21.75 21.10 -3.45
CA GLU A 426 -22.08 22.36 -2.74
C GLU A 426 -21.02 23.45 -2.95
N GLY A 427 -19.91 23.12 -3.62
CA GLY A 427 -18.82 24.04 -3.94
C GLY A 427 -17.69 24.06 -2.91
N ASP A 428 -17.65 23.10 -1.97
CA ASP A 428 -16.54 22.98 -1.03
C ASP A 428 -15.29 22.43 -1.75
N ASP A 429 -14.21 23.17 -1.68
CA ASP A 429 -12.89 22.83 -2.20
C ASP A 429 -11.90 22.42 -1.10
N ASP A 430 -12.32 22.47 0.16
CA ASP A 430 -11.55 21.99 1.30
C ASP A 430 -12.39 21.08 2.22
N GLY A 431 -11.72 20.20 2.95
CA GLY A 431 -12.34 19.28 3.88
C GLY A 431 -11.40 18.86 5.00
N ASP A 432 -12.00 18.53 6.12
CA ASP A 432 -11.32 18.06 7.31
C ASP A 432 -11.67 16.61 7.62
N GLY A 433 -10.71 15.86 8.17
CA GLY A 433 -10.95 14.49 8.60
C GLY A 433 -10.17 14.12 9.85
N PHE A 434 -10.72 13.20 10.62
CA PHE A 434 -10.07 12.61 11.78
C PHE A 434 -10.17 11.09 11.69
N VAL A 435 -9.03 10.40 11.82
CA VAL A 435 -8.96 8.93 11.74
C VAL A 435 -8.35 8.39 13.01
N VAL A 436 -9.01 7.42 13.62
CA VAL A 436 -8.47 6.58 14.70
C VAL A 436 -8.33 5.16 14.17
N ARG A 437 -7.14 4.58 14.29
CA ARG A 437 -6.87 3.20 13.89
C ARG A 437 -6.39 2.36 15.06
N GLY A 438 -7.01 1.21 15.25
CA GLY A 438 -6.47 0.12 16.04
C GLY A 438 -5.84 -0.94 15.14
N GLN A 439 -4.59 -1.31 15.42
CA GLN A 439 -3.87 -2.35 14.66
C GLN A 439 -3.39 -3.46 15.57
N TYR A 440 -3.57 -4.70 15.12
CA TYR A 440 -2.97 -5.90 15.71
C TYR A 440 -2.24 -6.71 14.63
N VAL A 441 -1.00 -7.09 14.92
CA VAL A 441 -0.13 -7.91 14.05
C VAL A 441 0.25 -9.18 14.81
N PHE A 442 0.13 -10.32 14.17
CA PHE A 442 0.44 -11.62 14.78
C PHE A 442 1.26 -12.53 13.87
#